data_5d2d4827e36965bf218688451147262a
#
_entry.id   5d2d4827e36965bf218688451147262a
#
_cell.length_a   1.000
_cell.length_b   1.000
_cell.length_c   1.000
_cell.angle_alpha   90.00
_cell.angle_beta   90.00
_cell.angle_gamma   90.00
#
_symmetry.space_group_name_H-M   'P 1'
#
loop_
_entity.id
_entity.type
_entity.pdbx_description
1 polymer ?
#
loop_
_entity_poly.entity_id
_entity_poly.type
_entity_poly.pdbx_seq_one_letter_code
_entity_poly.pdbx_strand_id
1 'polypeptide(L)'
;KAQFNIKSSLLIGAYTGAPQAPDKVHIRSRNSSGTAEIPVVPGTSLRGAIRSRAEKIVNTLMGNGTEELKELFGWVDDRPGQQDDTKPRRGKIKVKEKNITPETCTEEVQYRVKIDRFTGGVMENYLFDSMPLWSKGNHGAAVNLELSIDDCDDWEAGLMLLVLKDLWTGDLAIGGEKNVGRGTLQGILA
;
A
#
# COMPACT_ATOMS: atom_id res chain seq x y z
N LYS A 1 2.39 -5.04 16.25
CA LYS A 1 3.17 -5.68 15.19
C LYS A 1 2.38 -6.83 14.61
N ALA A 2 2.36 -6.99 13.31
CA ALA A 2 1.71 -8.09 12.62
C ALA A 2 2.57 -8.55 11.44
N GLN A 3 2.47 -9.82 11.09
CA GLN A 3 3.17 -10.42 9.97
C GLN A 3 2.19 -11.00 8.97
N PHE A 4 2.47 -10.76 7.69
CA PHE A 4 1.62 -11.18 6.58
C PHE A 4 2.45 -11.85 5.50
N ASN A 5 1.86 -12.80 4.80
CA ASN A 5 2.39 -13.30 3.54
C ASN A 5 1.77 -12.56 2.36
N ILE A 6 2.54 -12.31 1.32
CA ILE A 6 2.02 -11.88 0.03
C ILE A 6 1.37 -13.09 -0.63
N LYS A 7 0.05 -13.05 -0.84
CA LYS A 7 -0.73 -14.19 -1.34
C LYS A 7 -0.42 -14.52 -2.81
N SER A 8 -0.16 -13.49 -3.63
CA SER A 8 0.14 -13.66 -5.06
C SER A 8 1.33 -12.79 -5.47
N SER A 9 1.08 -11.54 -5.72
CA SER A 9 2.09 -10.57 -6.12
C SER A 9 1.83 -9.21 -5.50
N LEU A 10 2.87 -8.39 -5.41
CA LEU A 10 2.83 -7.04 -4.86
C LEU A 10 3.50 -6.07 -5.82
N LEU A 11 2.85 -4.96 -6.11
CA LEU A 11 3.42 -3.85 -6.86
C LEU A 11 3.16 -2.54 -6.12
N ILE A 12 4.19 -1.99 -5.51
CA ILE A 12 4.20 -0.61 -5.05
C ILE A 12 5.06 0.15 -6.04
N GLY A 13 4.40 0.79 -7.02
CA GLY A 13 5.04 1.26 -8.23
C GLY A 13 6.05 2.37 -8.03
N ALA A 14 7.20 2.25 -8.68
CA ALA A 14 8.17 3.30 -8.94
C ALA A 14 8.44 3.37 -10.45
N TYR A 15 8.78 4.55 -10.93
CA TYR A 15 9.23 4.76 -12.31
C TYR A 15 10.75 4.74 -12.33
N THR A 16 11.33 3.98 -13.24
CA THR A 16 12.81 3.87 -13.33
C THR A 16 13.43 4.96 -14.20
N GLY A 17 12.66 5.54 -15.12
CA GLY A 17 13.16 6.51 -16.10
C GLY A 17 14.17 5.93 -17.11
N ALA A 18 14.48 4.65 -17.05
CA ALA A 18 15.38 4.00 -17.98
C ALA A 18 14.63 3.55 -19.25
N PRO A 19 15.12 3.86 -20.48
CA PRO A 19 14.37 3.63 -21.72
C PRO A 19 14.00 2.18 -22.02
N GLN A 20 14.68 1.21 -21.39
CA GLN A 20 14.46 -0.23 -21.60
C GLN A 20 13.88 -0.92 -20.36
N ALA A 21 13.59 -0.17 -19.31
CA ALA A 21 12.98 -0.73 -18.11
C ALA A 21 11.46 -0.75 -18.21
N PRO A 22 10.78 -1.68 -17.52
CA PRO A 22 9.32 -1.66 -17.43
C PRO A 22 8.76 -0.33 -16.94
N ASP A 23 7.58 0.06 -17.43
CA ASP A 23 6.88 1.28 -17.04
C ASP A 23 6.72 1.41 -15.54
N LYS A 24 6.47 0.27 -14.88
CA LYS A 24 6.29 0.19 -13.44
C LYS A 24 7.07 -0.97 -12.85
N VAL A 25 7.94 -0.66 -11.91
CA VAL A 25 8.68 -1.65 -11.11
C VAL A 25 8.28 -1.54 -9.64
N HIS A 26 8.49 -2.59 -8.87
CA HIS A 26 8.33 -2.49 -7.43
C HIS A 26 9.44 -1.62 -6.83
N ILE A 27 9.04 -0.71 -5.91
CA ILE A 27 9.96 0.23 -5.28
C ILE A 27 11.03 -0.51 -4.47
N ARG A 28 12.25 -0.02 -4.59
CA ARG A 28 13.42 -0.52 -3.87
C ARG A 28 14.07 0.62 -3.09
N SER A 29 14.74 0.29 -2.01
CA SER A 29 15.50 1.23 -1.19
C SER A 29 16.89 0.66 -0.90
N ARG A 30 17.85 1.55 -0.71
CA ARG A 30 19.20 1.15 -0.27
C ARG A 30 19.22 1.03 1.24
N ASN A 31 19.72 -0.07 1.73
CA ASN A 31 19.97 -0.22 3.16
C ASN A 31 21.21 0.60 3.55
N SER A 32 21.19 1.19 4.74
CA SER A 32 22.29 2.01 5.28
C SER A 32 23.64 1.28 5.37
N SER A 33 23.65 -0.04 5.35
CA SER A 33 24.85 -0.89 5.43
C SER A 33 25.27 -1.55 4.12
N GLY A 34 24.56 -1.31 3.01
CA GLY A 34 24.83 -2.02 1.75
C GLY A 34 24.68 -1.16 0.50
N THR A 35 25.33 -1.58 -0.58
CA THR A 35 25.21 -1.00 -1.92
C THR A 35 24.03 -1.55 -2.70
N ALA A 36 23.46 -2.68 -2.27
CA ALA A 36 22.37 -3.35 -2.95
C ALA A 36 21.02 -2.72 -2.62
N GLU A 37 20.20 -2.51 -3.65
CA GLU A 37 18.81 -2.09 -3.51
C GLU A 37 17.93 -3.30 -3.19
N ILE A 38 17.15 -3.19 -2.13
CA ILE A 38 16.24 -4.23 -1.67
C ILE A 38 14.78 -3.78 -1.83
N PRO A 39 13.86 -4.71 -2.15
CA PRO A 39 12.46 -4.37 -2.23
C PRO A 39 11.91 -3.96 -0.87
N VAL A 40 11.07 -2.92 -0.85
CA VAL A 40 10.53 -2.37 0.39
C VAL A 40 9.03 -2.18 0.30
N VAL A 41 8.38 -2.18 1.47
CA VAL A 41 7.01 -1.68 1.64
C VAL A 41 7.10 -0.34 2.36
N PRO A 42 6.99 0.80 1.65
CA PRO A 42 7.07 2.11 2.26
C PRO A 42 5.98 2.32 3.31
N GLY A 43 6.36 2.93 4.43
CA GLY A 43 5.40 3.29 5.48
C GLY A 43 4.30 4.22 4.96
N THR A 44 4.62 5.09 4.00
CA THR A 44 3.64 5.98 3.34
C THR A 44 2.58 5.22 2.56
N SER A 45 2.95 4.17 1.82
CA SER A 45 2.01 3.33 1.06
C SER A 45 1.09 2.54 1.99
N LEU A 46 1.64 1.95 3.04
CA LEU A 46 0.85 1.26 4.08
C LEU A 46 -0.09 2.22 4.79
N ARG A 47 0.42 3.38 5.21
CA ARG A 47 -0.37 4.41 5.89
C ARG A 47 -1.51 4.92 5.02
N GLY A 48 -1.27 5.12 3.73
CA GLY A 48 -2.30 5.52 2.76
C GLY A 48 -3.41 4.47 2.61
N ALA A 49 -3.05 3.20 2.51
CA ALA A 49 -4.02 2.10 2.43
C ALA A 49 -4.84 1.98 3.72
N ILE A 50 -4.19 2.04 4.89
CA ILE A 50 -4.82 2.02 6.21
C ILE A 50 -5.78 3.21 6.36
N ARG A 51 -5.35 4.44 6.01
CA ARG A 51 -6.20 5.64 6.05
C ARG A 51 -7.44 5.49 5.18
N SER A 52 -7.28 5.08 3.93
CA SER A 52 -8.39 4.91 3.00
C SER A 52 -9.40 3.85 3.48
N ARG A 53 -8.93 2.78 4.14
CA ARG A 53 -9.83 1.78 4.71
C ARG A 53 -10.53 2.28 5.96
N ALA A 54 -9.80 2.94 6.86
CA ALA A 54 -10.36 3.57 8.04
C ALA A 54 -11.47 4.58 7.68
N GLU A 55 -11.23 5.41 6.67
CA GLU A 55 -12.21 6.37 6.16
C GLU A 55 -13.50 5.69 5.68
N LYS A 56 -13.38 4.58 4.93
CA LYS A 56 -14.55 3.81 4.51
C LYS A 56 -15.33 3.23 5.69
N ILE A 57 -14.64 2.70 6.70
CA ILE A 57 -15.26 2.13 7.90
C ILE A 57 -16.01 3.23 8.66
N VAL A 58 -15.33 4.34 8.96
CA VAL A 58 -15.92 5.45 9.73
C VAL A 58 -17.10 6.06 9.00
N ASN A 59 -16.99 6.33 7.69
CA ASN A 59 -18.08 6.87 6.89
C ASN A 59 -19.29 5.91 6.81
N THR A 60 -19.07 4.61 6.86
CA THR A 60 -20.14 3.61 6.88
C THR A 60 -20.88 3.62 8.23
N LEU A 61 -20.14 3.79 9.33
CA LEU A 61 -20.70 3.73 10.68
C LEU A 61 -21.33 5.06 11.13
N MET A 62 -20.74 6.19 10.75
CA MET A 62 -21.07 7.52 11.26
C MET A 62 -21.62 8.48 10.19
N GLY A 63 -21.59 8.08 8.92
CA GLY A 63 -21.99 8.92 7.79
C GLY A 63 -20.96 9.97 7.37
N ASN A 64 -20.24 10.58 8.30
CA ASN A 64 -19.14 11.51 8.06
C ASN A 64 -18.20 11.52 9.27
N GLY A 65 -17.05 10.92 9.14
CA GLY A 65 -16.01 10.83 10.19
C GLY A 65 -14.70 11.51 9.79
N THR A 66 -14.78 12.58 9.00
CA THR A 66 -13.57 13.26 8.47
C THR A 66 -12.76 13.92 9.58
N GLU A 67 -13.41 14.49 10.60
CA GLU A 67 -12.72 15.21 11.67
C GLU A 67 -11.93 14.27 12.58
N GLU A 68 -12.53 13.14 12.95
CA GLU A 68 -11.89 12.09 13.76
C GLU A 68 -10.63 11.54 13.07
N LEU A 69 -10.71 11.36 11.74
CA LEU A 69 -9.58 10.89 10.96
C LEU A 69 -8.48 11.94 10.77
N LYS A 70 -8.81 13.23 10.82
CA LYS A 70 -7.80 14.31 10.80
C LYS A 70 -6.91 14.25 12.03
N GLU A 71 -7.45 13.92 13.19
CA GLU A 71 -6.65 13.77 14.40
C GLU A 71 -5.73 12.55 14.32
N LEU A 72 -6.28 11.41 13.90
CA LEU A 72 -5.55 10.15 13.81
C LEU A 72 -4.45 10.16 12.74
N PHE A 73 -4.78 10.63 11.52
CA PHE A 73 -3.88 10.61 10.37
C PHE A 73 -3.21 11.95 10.06
N GLY A 74 -3.53 13.01 10.79
CA GLY A 74 -3.07 14.34 10.50
C GLY A 74 -3.76 14.99 9.30
N TRP A 75 -3.64 16.31 9.24
CA TRP A 75 -4.27 17.12 8.21
C TRP A 75 -3.41 18.34 7.87
N VAL A 76 -3.43 18.70 6.58
CA VAL A 76 -2.84 19.93 6.03
C VAL A 76 -3.87 20.53 5.07
N ASP A 77 -4.11 21.83 5.16
CA ASP A 77 -4.95 22.51 4.17
C ASP A 77 -4.08 22.91 2.97
N ASP A 78 -4.29 22.22 1.85
CA ASP A 78 -3.57 22.48 0.60
C ASP A 78 -4.35 23.40 -0.36
N ARG A 79 -5.49 24.00 0.08
CA ARG A 79 -6.34 24.84 -0.77
C ARG A 79 -5.79 26.28 -0.83
N PRO A 80 -5.27 26.73 -1.98
CA PRO A 80 -4.81 28.11 -2.10
C PRO A 80 -5.98 29.09 -1.97
N GLY A 81 -5.92 29.99 -0.98
CA GLY A 81 -6.83 31.11 -0.82
C GLY A 81 -8.00 30.94 0.14
N GLN A 82 -8.20 29.78 0.75
CA GLN A 82 -9.07 29.62 1.93
C GLN A 82 -8.20 29.49 3.18
N GLN A 83 -8.07 30.59 3.91
CA GLN A 83 -7.59 30.54 5.29
C GLN A 83 -8.70 29.91 6.13
N ASP A 84 -8.68 28.59 6.23
CA ASP A 84 -9.37 27.92 7.33
C ASP A 84 -8.44 28.08 8.55
N ASP A 85 -8.95 28.58 9.66
CA ASP A 85 -8.20 28.83 10.90
C ASP A 85 -7.66 27.54 11.57
N THR A 86 -7.86 26.40 10.92
CA THR A 86 -7.38 25.11 11.39
C THR A 86 -5.90 24.92 11.03
N LYS A 87 -5.05 25.07 12.04
CA LYS A 87 -3.61 24.81 11.91
C LYS A 87 -3.32 23.37 11.46
N PRO A 88 -2.32 23.16 10.59
CA PRO A 88 -1.88 21.80 10.24
C PRO A 88 -1.63 20.97 11.49
N ARG A 89 -2.13 19.74 11.52
CA ARG A 89 -1.97 18.82 12.64
C ARG A 89 -1.19 17.58 12.22
N ARG A 90 -0.22 17.22 13.07
CA ARG A 90 0.48 15.94 12.94
C ARG A 90 -0.43 14.83 13.43
N GLY A 91 -0.58 13.75 12.63
CA GLY A 91 -1.34 12.59 13.05
C GLY A 91 -0.65 11.78 14.13
N LYS A 92 -1.45 11.10 14.97
CA LYS A 92 -1.01 10.19 16.04
C LYS A 92 -0.38 8.90 15.50
N ILE A 93 -0.80 8.44 14.29
CA ILE A 93 -0.40 7.15 13.72
C ILE A 93 0.96 7.21 13.04
N LYS A 94 1.80 6.25 13.36
CA LYS A 94 3.13 6.04 12.75
C LYS A 94 3.19 4.63 12.17
N VAL A 95 3.59 4.53 10.89
CA VAL A 95 3.79 3.26 10.19
C VAL A 95 5.22 3.23 9.68
N LYS A 96 5.95 2.17 10.04
CA LYS A 96 7.35 2.02 9.63
C LYS A 96 7.46 1.34 8.27
N GLU A 97 8.42 1.80 7.49
CA GLU A 97 8.90 1.09 6.31
C GLU A 97 9.48 -0.27 6.69
N LYS A 98 9.25 -1.27 5.85
CA LYS A 98 9.77 -2.62 6.05
C LYS A 98 10.36 -3.18 4.76
N ASN A 99 11.50 -3.81 4.91
CA ASN A 99 12.17 -4.53 3.83
C ASN A 99 11.47 -5.87 3.58
N ILE A 100 11.45 -6.28 2.31
CA ILE A 100 11.07 -7.63 1.91
C ILE A 100 12.37 -8.38 1.63
N THR A 101 12.48 -9.60 2.14
CA THR A 101 13.65 -10.45 1.95
C THR A 101 13.74 -10.86 0.48
N PRO A 102 14.79 -10.45 -0.27
CA PRO A 102 14.86 -10.68 -1.72
C PRO A 102 14.78 -12.16 -2.13
N GLU A 103 15.33 -13.06 -1.31
CA GLU A 103 15.36 -14.50 -1.57
C GLU A 103 13.97 -15.14 -1.55
N THR A 104 13.02 -14.50 -0.86
CA THR A 104 11.63 -14.99 -0.73
C THR A 104 10.72 -14.55 -1.86
N CYS A 105 11.22 -13.71 -2.76
CA CYS A 105 10.45 -13.18 -3.89
C CYS A 105 11.21 -13.33 -5.22
N THR A 106 10.47 -13.21 -6.31
CA THR A 106 11.00 -13.11 -7.68
C THR A 106 10.32 -11.96 -8.40
N GLU A 107 10.97 -11.44 -9.39
CA GLU A 107 10.44 -10.40 -10.27
C GLU A 107 10.25 -10.96 -11.67
N GLU A 108 9.15 -10.61 -12.29
CA GLU A 108 8.83 -11.05 -13.64
C GLU A 108 8.11 -9.93 -14.39
N VAL A 109 8.58 -9.61 -15.58
CA VAL A 109 7.96 -8.60 -16.43
C VAL A 109 6.66 -9.15 -17.00
N GLN A 110 5.59 -8.41 -16.84
CA GLN A 110 4.29 -8.71 -17.40
C GLN A 110 3.85 -7.64 -18.39
N TYR A 111 3.55 -8.07 -19.59
CA TYR A 111 3.01 -7.24 -20.66
C TYR A 111 1.48 -7.33 -20.68
N ARG A 112 0.82 -6.20 -20.86
CA ARG A 112 -0.64 -6.10 -20.96
C ARG A 112 -1.02 -5.15 -22.06
N VAL A 113 -2.12 -5.47 -22.73
CA VAL A 113 -2.74 -4.63 -23.75
C VAL A 113 -4.18 -4.32 -23.39
N LYS A 114 -4.67 -3.18 -23.79
CA LYS A 114 -6.09 -2.86 -23.74
C LYS A 114 -6.73 -3.23 -25.07
N ILE A 115 -7.80 -4.00 -24.98
CA ILE A 115 -8.59 -4.42 -26.14
C ILE A 115 -9.81 -3.51 -26.26
N ASP A 116 -10.04 -2.98 -27.47
CA ASP A 116 -11.26 -2.29 -27.79
C ASP A 116 -12.43 -3.28 -27.84
N ARG A 117 -13.49 -2.99 -27.11
CA ARG A 117 -14.65 -3.87 -26.99
C ARG A 117 -15.50 -3.93 -28.26
N PHE A 118 -15.42 -2.93 -29.13
CA PHE A 118 -16.19 -2.85 -30.37
C PHE A 118 -15.48 -3.53 -31.53
N THR A 119 -14.19 -3.27 -31.69
CA THR A 119 -13.40 -3.78 -32.81
C THR A 119 -12.73 -5.13 -32.49
N GLY A 120 -12.56 -5.46 -31.22
CA GLY A 120 -11.77 -6.62 -30.77
C GLY A 120 -10.26 -6.46 -30.99
N GLY A 121 -9.82 -5.31 -31.52
CA GLY A 121 -8.41 -5.01 -31.76
C GLY A 121 -7.71 -4.41 -30.54
N VAL A 122 -6.38 -4.41 -30.58
CA VAL A 122 -5.56 -3.72 -29.58
C VAL A 122 -5.67 -2.21 -29.80
N MET A 123 -5.92 -1.46 -28.71
CA MET A 123 -5.93 -0.01 -28.77
C MET A 123 -4.48 0.52 -28.93
N GLU A 124 -4.29 1.48 -29.83
CA GLU A 124 -3.00 2.14 -29.99
C GLU A 124 -2.54 2.84 -28.70
N ASN A 125 -1.24 2.79 -28.41
CA ASN A 125 -0.61 3.36 -27.21
C ASN A 125 -1.09 2.79 -25.87
N TYR A 126 -1.70 1.58 -25.86
CA TYR A 126 -2.14 0.89 -24.65
C TYR A 126 -1.40 -0.44 -24.42
N LEU A 127 -0.11 -0.46 -24.71
CA LEU A 127 0.80 -1.50 -24.23
C LEU A 127 1.35 -1.04 -22.87
N PHE A 128 1.18 -1.84 -21.85
CA PHE A 128 1.69 -1.59 -20.51
C PHE A 128 2.60 -2.72 -20.09
N ASP A 129 3.69 -2.40 -19.45
CA ASP A 129 4.49 -3.39 -18.78
C ASP A 129 4.68 -3.07 -17.30
N SER A 130 4.78 -4.09 -16.51
CA SER A 130 5.01 -3.96 -15.07
C SER A 130 5.82 -5.13 -14.55
N MET A 131 6.65 -4.87 -13.55
CA MET A 131 7.48 -5.86 -12.90
C MET A 131 7.15 -5.94 -11.41
N PRO A 132 6.10 -6.69 -11.04
CA PRO A 132 5.73 -6.92 -9.65
C PRO A 132 6.66 -7.92 -8.97
N LEU A 133 6.64 -7.88 -7.62
CA LEU A 133 7.21 -8.94 -6.80
C LEU A 133 6.24 -10.12 -6.70
N TRP A 134 6.73 -11.31 -6.96
CA TRP A 134 6.01 -12.56 -6.76
C TRP A 134 6.57 -13.30 -5.54
N SER A 135 5.69 -13.82 -4.71
CA SER A 135 6.06 -14.66 -3.58
C SER A 135 6.59 -16.00 -4.04
N LYS A 136 7.73 -16.45 -3.53
CA LYS A 136 8.33 -17.77 -3.84
C LYS A 136 7.95 -18.81 -2.80
N GLY A 137 7.55 -19.99 -3.28
CA GLY A 137 7.37 -21.20 -2.47
C GLY A 137 6.22 -21.12 -1.45
N ASN A 138 6.12 -22.16 -0.62
CA ASN A 138 5.03 -22.33 0.34
C ASN A 138 5.10 -21.39 1.55
N HIS A 139 6.25 -20.82 1.85
CA HIS A 139 6.43 -19.89 2.98
C HIS A 139 6.29 -18.42 2.61
N GLY A 140 6.23 -18.10 1.33
CA GLY A 140 5.91 -16.79 0.79
C GLY A 140 6.82 -15.64 1.23
N ALA A 141 6.74 -14.54 0.50
CA ALA A 141 7.38 -13.29 0.91
C ALA A 141 6.61 -12.66 2.06
N ALA A 142 7.28 -12.48 3.19
CA ALA A 142 6.67 -11.91 4.39
C ALA A 142 6.75 -10.38 4.38
N VAL A 143 5.65 -9.74 4.73
CA VAL A 143 5.54 -8.31 5.02
C VAL A 143 5.31 -8.13 6.51
N ASN A 144 6.24 -7.48 7.18
CA ASN A 144 6.09 -7.14 8.59
C ASN A 144 5.48 -5.75 8.72
N LEU A 145 4.36 -5.64 9.40
CA LEU A 145 3.74 -4.35 9.75
C LEU A 145 4.14 -3.96 11.17
N GLU A 146 4.66 -2.74 11.30
CA GLU A 146 4.87 -2.11 12.59
C GLU A 146 4.16 -0.76 12.61
N LEU A 147 3.10 -0.70 13.40
CA LEU A 147 2.25 0.46 13.57
C LEU A 147 2.23 0.86 15.04
N SER A 148 2.31 2.15 15.33
CA SER A 148 2.10 2.71 16.66
C SER A 148 1.18 3.92 16.58
N ILE A 149 0.43 4.16 17.65
CA ILE A 149 -0.44 5.32 17.82
C ILE A 149 -0.01 5.99 19.11
N ASP A 150 0.31 7.28 19.04
CA ASP A 150 0.63 8.09 20.21
C ASP A 150 -0.70 8.51 20.87
N ASP A 151 -0.79 8.45 22.19
CA ASP A 151 -1.98 8.82 22.98
C ASP A 151 -3.28 8.22 22.40
N CYS A 152 -3.28 6.88 22.29
CA CYS A 152 -4.32 6.12 21.62
C CYS A 152 -5.60 6.02 22.48
N ASP A 153 -6.71 6.47 21.93
CA ASP A 153 -8.04 6.29 22.49
C ASP A 153 -8.62 4.91 22.14
N ASP A 154 -9.58 4.41 22.93
CA ASP A 154 -10.21 3.10 22.72
C ASP A 154 -10.86 2.95 21.34
N TRP A 155 -11.51 4.00 20.83
CA TRP A 155 -12.13 3.98 19.51
C TRP A 155 -11.09 3.93 18.39
N GLU A 156 -9.94 4.61 18.54
CA GLU A 156 -8.83 4.57 17.59
C GLU A 156 -8.22 3.17 17.52
N ALA A 157 -8.03 2.54 18.70
CA ALA A 157 -7.58 1.16 18.80
C ALA A 157 -8.57 0.21 18.11
N GLY A 158 -9.87 0.35 18.39
CA GLY A 158 -10.94 -0.43 17.77
C GLY A 158 -10.96 -0.29 16.24
N LEU A 159 -10.87 0.93 15.73
CA LEU A 159 -10.81 1.21 14.29
C LEU A 159 -9.60 0.54 13.65
N MET A 160 -8.41 0.65 14.27
CA MET A 160 -7.20 0.02 13.75
C MET A 160 -7.26 -1.50 13.79
N LEU A 161 -7.90 -2.11 14.78
CA LEU A 161 -8.12 -3.55 14.81
C LEU A 161 -9.03 -4.02 13.67
N LEU A 162 -10.07 -3.25 13.31
CA LEU A 162 -10.90 -3.54 12.14
C LEU A 162 -10.10 -3.46 10.85
N VAL A 163 -9.28 -2.42 10.68
CA VAL A 163 -8.41 -2.28 9.49
C VAL A 163 -7.39 -3.42 9.42
N LEU A 164 -6.77 -3.78 10.55
CA LEU A 164 -5.82 -4.89 10.62
C LEU A 164 -6.49 -6.23 10.33
N LYS A 165 -7.73 -6.44 10.78
CA LYS A 165 -8.53 -7.62 10.42
C LYS A 165 -8.69 -7.70 8.91
N ASP A 166 -9.06 -6.60 8.24
CA ASP A 166 -9.25 -6.58 6.79
C ASP A 166 -7.94 -6.83 6.01
N LEU A 167 -6.79 -6.36 6.53
CA LEU A 167 -5.48 -6.77 6.02
C LEU A 167 -5.22 -8.26 6.21
N TRP A 168 -5.61 -8.79 7.38
CA TRP A 168 -5.38 -10.18 7.77
C TRP A 168 -6.18 -11.16 6.93
N THR A 169 -7.41 -10.83 6.62
CA THR A 169 -8.33 -11.64 5.81
C THR A 169 -8.13 -11.47 4.31
N GLY A 170 -7.37 -10.44 3.88
CA GLY A 170 -7.14 -10.11 2.48
C GLY A 170 -8.19 -9.19 1.86
N ASP A 171 -9.10 -8.64 2.68
CA ASP A 171 -10.13 -7.69 2.23
C ASP A 171 -9.58 -6.29 1.92
N LEU A 172 -8.39 -5.99 2.47
CA LEU A 172 -7.64 -4.78 2.16
C LEU A 172 -6.37 -5.13 1.39
N ALA A 173 -6.34 -4.83 0.10
CA ALA A 173 -5.14 -4.93 -0.71
C ALA A 173 -4.29 -3.66 -0.65
N ILE A 174 -2.96 -3.81 -0.72
CA ILE A 174 -1.99 -2.70 -0.72
C ILE A 174 -1.31 -2.54 -2.08
N GLY A 175 -0.76 -1.35 -2.35
CA GLY A 175 -0.05 -1.06 -3.60
C GLY A 175 -0.94 -0.78 -4.79
N GLY A 176 -0.39 -0.94 -5.98
CA GLY A 176 -1.04 -0.72 -7.27
C GLY A 176 -1.65 -1.98 -7.85
N GLU A 177 -2.40 -1.80 -8.95
CA GLU A 177 -2.98 -2.88 -9.75
C GLU A 177 -3.86 -3.87 -8.95
N LYS A 178 -4.59 -3.35 -7.95
CA LYS A 178 -5.49 -4.14 -7.09
C LYS A 178 -6.63 -4.80 -7.88
N ASN A 179 -7.07 -4.14 -8.96
CA ASN A 179 -8.14 -4.63 -9.85
C ASN A 179 -7.78 -5.92 -10.60
N VAL A 180 -6.50 -6.28 -10.63
CA VAL A 180 -6.02 -7.54 -11.22
C VAL A 180 -5.51 -8.53 -10.17
N GLY A 181 -5.89 -8.32 -8.90
CA GLY A 181 -5.63 -9.25 -7.79
C GLY A 181 -4.27 -9.10 -7.12
N ARG A 182 -3.54 -7.99 -7.35
CA ARG A 182 -2.27 -7.75 -6.67
C ARG A 182 -2.45 -7.14 -5.28
N GLY A 183 -1.44 -7.32 -4.45
CA GLY A 183 -1.36 -6.66 -3.13
C GLY A 183 -2.20 -7.27 -2.03
N THR A 184 -2.79 -8.45 -2.28
CA THR A 184 -3.51 -9.19 -1.24
C THR A 184 -2.54 -9.80 -0.26
N LEU A 185 -2.73 -9.48 1.02
CA LEU A 185 -1.97 -10.02 2.13
C LEU A 185 -2.79 -11.07 2.88
N GLN A 186 -2.12 -11.99 3.53
CA GLN A 186 -2.72 -12.99 4.42
C GLN A 186 -1.95 -13.00 5.72
N GLY A 187 -2.65 -12.83 6.84
CA GLY A 187 -2.03 -12.85 8.15
C GLY A 187 -1.44 -14.22 8.49
N ILE A 188 -0.33 -14.18 9.24
CA ILE A 188 0.34 -15.37 9.77
C ILE A 188 0.09 -15.41 11.28
N LEU A 189 -0.41 -16.53 11.76
CA LEU A 189 -0.45 -16.82 13.20
C LEU A 189 0.96 -17.23 13.63
N ALA A 190 1.50 -16.55 14.63
CA ALA A 190 2.78 -16.89 15.26
C ALA A 190 2.61 -18.03 16.25
#